data_6153a5dd5f11f7f513bce301e3c6afba
#
_entry.id   6153a5dd5f11f7f513bce301e3c6afba
#
_cell.length_a   1.000
_cell.length_b   1.000
_cell.length_c   1.000
_cell.angle_alpha   90.00
_cell.angle_beta   90.00
_cell.angle_gamma   90.00
#
_symmetry.space_group_name_H-M   'P 1'
#
loop_
_entity.id
_entity.type
_entity.pdbx_description
1 polymer ?
#
loop_
_entity_poly.entity_id
_entity_poly.type
_entity_poly.pdbx_seq_one_letter_code
_entity_poly.pdbx_strand_id
1 'polypeptide(L)'
;MRASGILMPISSLPSAHGIGAMGAEARRFVEFLSKAGQAYWQILPICPTSYGDSPYQSFSTFAGNPYFIDLDELAKRGLLLPEEYENIDWESAPDTINYGALYEKRYKVLRCAANRLLAKPNAAYRKFVKENAFWLPDYALFMALKDAHSGACWLEWEEPLRRREPEALKAAREQYADDVAFWQVVQYLFYAQWNALKGYANRMKIDIIGDLPIYVALDSVDVWSCPQEFQLDENLLPTEVAGCPPDGFSATGQLWGNPLFDWDAMAKTGYAWWVRRIRHMCSIYDVVRIDHFRGFAGYYAIPYGDKTAEHGRWREGPGYALFAAIKKKLGSPRIIAEDLGFLTEDVNALLKECGYPGMKVLEFAFDSRDGGDYRPHSYPTNCVAYTGTHDNEPVQGWFATADKTDTDRAVEYLNLTKKEGYHWGMMRGVWASTADLAVVQAQDVLGLGHESRMNTPSTLGGNWCWRALPGAFTPALAQKLNHLMELYGRLPAEAAPEDATQDPADSPSV
;
A
#
# COMPACT_ATOMS: atom_id res chain seq x y z
N MET A 1 12.21 -19.79 -6.55
CA MET A 1 11.77 -20.62 -5.40
C MET A 1 10.31 -20.31 -5.15
N ARG A 2 9.47 -21.35 -5.05
CA ARG A 2 8.02 -21.17 -4.83
C ARG A 2 7.77 -20.72 -3.39
N ALA A 3 6.94 -19.70 -3.22
CA ALA A 3 6.61 -19.13 -1.90
C ALA A 3 5.13 -18.77 -1.81
N SER A 4 4.67 -18.45 -0.60
CA SER A 4 3.31 -17.98 -0.36
C SER A 4 3.28 -16.79 0.58
N GLY A 5 2.21 -16.01 0.49
CA GLY A 5 1.93 -14.87 1.35
C GLY A 5 0.45 -14.65 1.59
N ILE A 6 0.15 -13.78 2.52
CA ILE A 6 -1.22 -13.34 2.83
C ILE A 6 -1.31 -11.83 2.65
N LEU A 7 -2.34 -11.38 1.92
CA LEU A 7 -2.72 -9.98 1.80
C LEU A 7 -3.58 -9.60 3.02
N MET A 8 -3.06 -8.73 3.87
CA MET A 8 -3.74 -8.22 5.06
C MET A 8 -3.32 -6.78 5.32
N PRO A 9 -4.18 -5.79 5.09
CA PRO A 9 -3.88 -4.39 5.41
C PRO A 9 -3.59 -4.19 6.90
N ILE A 10 -2.69 -3.26 7.23
CA ILE A 10 -2.43 -2.91 8.64
C ILE A 10 -3.70 -2.38 9.29
N SER A 11 -4.47 -1.55 8.57
CA SER A 11 -5.77 -1.03 9.04
C SER A 11 -6.73 -2.13 9.48
N SER A 12 -6.66 -3.29 8.84
CA SER A 12 -7.57 -4.43 9.07
C SER A 12 -7.14 -5.37 10.21
N LEU A 13 -6.02 -5.10 10.87
CA LEU A 13 -5.63 -5.85 12.07
C LEU A 13 -6.59 -5.55 13.23
N PRO A 14 -6.80 -6.51 14.15
CA PRO A 14 -7.57 -6.26 15.37
C PRO A 14 -6.99 -5.09 16.18
N SER A 15 -7.85 -4.30 16.80
CA SER A 15 -7.42 -3.19 17.67
C SER A 15 -8.53 -2.73 18.60
N ALA A 16 -8.19 -2.34 19.81
CA ALA A 16 -9.08 -1.63 20.72
C ALA A 16 -9.22 -0.14 20.39
N HIS A 17 -8.37 0.39 19.51
CA HIS A 17 -8.25 1.83 19.25
C HIS A 17 -8.76 2.26 17.89
N GLY A 18 -9.83 1.65 17.40
CA GLY A 18 -10.61 2.07 16.22
C GLY A 18 -10.05 1.64 14.87
N ILE A 19 -8.77 1.31 14.76
CA ILE A 19 -8.09 0.88 13.52
C ILE A 19 -6.89 0.01 13.86
N GLY A 20 -6.53 -0.92 12.98
CA GLY A 20 -5.32 -1.71 13.11
C GLY A 20 -4.06 -0.84 13.14
N ALA A 21 -3.08 -1.22 13.96
CA ALA A 21 -1.89 -0.44 14.23
C ALA A 21 -0.62 -1.32 14.35
N MET A 22 0.55 -0.67 14.37
CA MET A 22 1.88 -1.32 14.37
C MET A 22 2.31 -1.80 15.78
N GLY A 23 1.37 -2.38 16.53
CA GLY A 23 1.55 -2.83 17.91
C GLY A 23 1.60 -4.35 18.07
N ALA A 24 1.02 -4.81 19.18
CA ALA A 24 1.04 -6.21 19.56
C ALA A 24 0.30 -7.11 18.56
N GLU A 25 -0.85 -6.67 18.03
CA GLU A 25 -1.62 -7.46 17.05
C GLU A 25 -0.88 -7.65 15.73
N ALA A 26 -0.16 -6.62 15.26
CA ALA A 26 0.70 -6.75 14.08
C ALA A 26 1.81 -7.78 14.29
N ARG A 27 2.43 -7.82 15.47
CA ARG A 27 3.44 -8.84 15.81
C ARG A 27 2.83 -10.24 15.91
N ARG A 28 1.64 -10.39 16.51
CA ARG A 28 0.90 -11.67 16.54
C ARG A 28 0.57 -12.17 15.15
N PHE A 29 0.22 -11.27 14.24
CA PHE A 29 -0.03 -11.63 12.85
C PHE A 29 1.26 -12.11 12.15
N VAL A 30 2.40 -11.46 12.37
CA VAL A 30 3.71 -11.93 11.88
C VAL A 30 4.04 -13.33 12.43
N GLU A 31 3.79 -13.58 13.72
CA GLU A 31 3.97 -14.91 14.32
C GLU A 31 3.04 -15.96 13.70
N PHE A 32 1.79 -15.57 13.43
CA PHE A 32 0.84 -16.43 12.72
C PHE A 32 1.36 -16.79 11.33
N LEU A 33 1.80 -15.81 10.54
CA LEU A 33 2.36 -16.02 9.19
C LEU A 33 3.54 -16.99 9.22
N SER A 34 4.47 -16.80 10.14
CA SER A 34 5.64 -17.68 10.32
C SER A 34 5.22 -19.11 10.64
N LYS A 35 4.30 -19.30 11.59
CA LYS A 35 3.76 -20.62 11.95
C LYS A 35 2.92 -21.26 10.83
N ALA A 36 2.32 -20.44 9.99
CA ALA A 36 1.53 -20.86 8.82
C ALA A 36 2.40 -21.18 7.58
N GLY A 37 3.73 -21.14 7.68
CA GLY A 37 4.63 -21.44 6.58
C GLY A 37 4.61 -20.39 5.46
N GLN A 38 4.21 -19.15 5.79
CA GLN A 38 4.22 -18.04 4.82
C GLN A 38 5.61 -17.40 4.78
N ALA A 39 5.97 -16.84 3.62
CA ALA A 39 7.19 -16.06 3.44
C ALA A 39 6.91 -14.56 3.28
N TYR A 40 5.67 -14.18 2.97
CA TYR A 40 5.31 -12.81 2.67
C TYR A 40 4.07 -12.34 3.41
N TRP A 41 4.11 -11.09 3.83
CA TRP A 41 2.96 -10.30 4.24
C TRP A 41 2.76 -9.17 3.22
N GLN A 42 1.69 -9.24 2.43
CA GLN A 42 1.33 -8.13 1.54
C GLN A 42 0.40 -7.17 2.27
N ILE A 43 0.71 -5.88 2.16
CA ILE A 43 -0.07 -4.79 2.73
C ILE A 43 -0.49 -3.80 1.64
N LEU A 44 -1.43 -2.92 1.97
CA LEU A 44 -1.80 -1.77 1.14
C LEU A 44 -0.87 -0.59 1.41
N PRO A 45 -0.94 0.52 0.61
CA PRO A 45 -0.13 1.70 0.85
C PRO A 45 -0.25 2.19 2.30
N ILE A 46 0.87 2.49 2.94
CA ILE A 46 0.92 2.97 4.33
C ILE A 46 1.02 4.49 4.44
N CYS A 47 0.77 5.20 3.36
CA CYS A 47 0.76 6.65 3.32
C CYS A 47 -0.50 7.24 3.99
N PRO A 48 -0.48 8.53 4.43
CA PRO A 48 -1.65 9.17 5.01
C PRO A 48 -2.82 9.17 4.04
N THR A 49 -4.00 8.79 4.51
CA THR A 49 -5.23 8.87 3.69
C THR A 49 -5.73 10.30 3.63
N SER A 50 -6.27 10.69 2.47
CA SER A 50 -6.97 11.95 2.26
C SER A 50 -8.48 11.77 2.35
N TYR A 51 -9.25 12.72 1.82
CA TYR A 51 -10.70 12.61 1.74
C TYR A 51 -11.11 11.33 0.97
N GLY A 52 -12.05 10.57 1.53
CA GLY A 52 -12.53 9.30 1.00
C GLY A 52 -11.79 8.06 1.53
N ASP A 53 -10.84 8.24 2.46
CA ASP A 53 -10.17 7.18 3.25
C ASP A 53 -9.37 6.17 2.43
N SER A 54 -9.27 6.36 1.10
CA SER A 54 -8.53 5.48 0.22
C SER A 54 -7.01 5.58 0.47
N PRO A 55 -6.30 4.46 0.68
CA PRO A 55 -4.86 4.45 0.79
C PRO A 55 -4.15 4.82 -0.53
N TYR A 56 -4.89 4.83 -1.65
CA TYR A 56 -4.38 5.21 -2.98
C TYR A 56 -4.51 6.71 -3.27
N GLN A 57 -5.22 7.46 -2.41
CA GLN A 57 -5.32 8.92 -2.45
C GLN A 57 -4.64 9.47 -1.19
N SER A 58 -3.40 9.92 -1.30
CA SER A 58 -2.59 10.30 -0.16
C SER A 58 -2.11 11.74 -0.25
N PHE A 59 -1.98 12.40 0.91
CA PHE A 59 -1.35 13.71 1.03
C PHE A 59 0.16 13.69 0.75
N SER A 60 0.81 12.52 0.77
CA SER A 60 2.24 12.38 0.52
C SER A 60 2.63 10.96 0.17
N THR A 61 3.49 10.80 -0.83
CA THR A 61 4.09 9.50 -1.18
C THR A 61 5.23 9.09 -0.23
N PHE A 62 5.74 10.01 0.61
CA PHE A 62 6.86 9.74 1.52
C PHE A 62 6.44 9.61 2.99
N ALA A 63 5.32 10.19 3.38
CA ALA A 63 4.85 10.18 4.75
C ALA A 63 4.13 8.88 5.10
N GLY A 64 4.18 8.49 6.38
CA GLY A 64 3.42 7.37 6.92
C GLY A 64 2.09 7.80 7.53
N ASN A 65 1.10 6.92 7.50
CA ASN A 65 -0.25 7.16 8.02
C ASN A 65 -0.26 7.23 9.55
N PRO A 66 -0.58 8.37 10.14
CA PRO A 66 -0.62 8.54 11.60
C PRO A 66 -1.58 7.60 12.32
N TYR A 67 -2.62 7.11 11.63
CA TYR A 67 -3.58 6.19 12.21
C TYR A 67 -2.97 4.83 12.59
N PHE A 68 -1.89 4.41 11.93
CA PHE A 68 -1.19 3.15 12.23
C PHE A 68 -0.23 3.22 13.41
N ILE A 69 -0.01 4.41 13.99
CA ILE A 69 0.78 4.54 15.22
C ILE A 69 0.04 3.86 16.37
N ASP A 70 0.63 2.88 16.98
CA ASP A 70 0.08 2.15 18.12
C ASP A 70 0.18 2.99 19.40
N LEU A 71 -0.95 3.21 20.07
CA LEU A 71 -1.03 4.07 21.25
C LEU A 71 -0.45 3.38 22.49
N ASP A 72 -0.62 2.08 22.63
CA ASP A 72 -0.05 1.29 23.75
C ASP A 72 1.48 1.32 23.71
N GLU A 73 2.07 1.26 22.51
CA GLU A 73 3.52 1.41 22.35
C GLU A 73 4.01 2.82 22.71
N LEU A 74 3.21 3.85 22.49
CA LEU A 74 3.52 5.21 22.95
C LEU A 74 3.43 5.32 24.48
N ALA A 75 2.43 4.69 25.10
CA ALA A 75 2.28 4.65 26.56
C ALA A 75 3.44 3.90 27.21
N LYS A 76 3.86 2.74 26.68
CA LYS A 76 5.04 2.00 27.15
C LYS A 76 6.34 2.85 27.12
N ARG A 77 6.41 3.80 26.20
CA ARG A 77 7.55 4.77 26.09
C ARG A 77 7.38 5.99 26.96
N GLY A 78 6.30 6.10 27.75
CA GLY A 78 6.00 7.26 28.60
C GLY A 78 5.57 8.50 27.81
N LEU A 79 5.12 8.34 26.56
CA LEU A 79 4.65 9.44 25.72
C LEU A 79 3.14 9.65 25.83
N LEU A 80 2.39 8.66 26.33
CA LEU A 80 0.96 8.78 26.64
C LEU A 80 0.70 8.26 28.06
N LEU A 81 -0.35 8.81 28.68
CA LEU A 81 -0.91 8.30 29.94
C LEU A 81 -2.20 7.51 29.59
N PRO A 82 -2.54 6.45 30.37
CA PRO A 82 -3.72 5.63 30.11
C PRO A 82 -5.02 6.43 29.96
N GLU A 83 -5.22 7.43 30.81
CA GLU A 83 -6.39 8.29 30.82
C GLU A 83 -6.55 9.16 29.54
N GLU A 84 -5.51 9.29 28.72
CA GLU A 84 -5.53 10.10 27.51
C GLU A 84 -6.05 9.33 26.29
N TYR A 85 -6.12 7.98 26.36
CA TYR A 85 -6.50 7.20 25.18
C TYR A 85 -7.32 5.94 25.45
N GLU A 86 -7.23 5.31 26.62
CA GLU A 86 -7.89 4.00 26.88
C GLU A 86 -9.42 4.10 26.89
N ASN A 87 -9.96 5.22 27.34
CA ASN A 87 -11.42 5.41 27.49
C ASN A 87 -12.07 6.15 26.32
N ILE A 88 -11.35 6.31 25.21
CA ILE A 88 -11.91 6.96 24.02
C ILE A 88 -12.84 5.98 23.31
N ASP A 89 -14.09 6.39 23.15
CA ASP A 89 -15.04 5.71 22.26
C ASP A 89 -14.65 6.06 20.80
N TRP A 90 -14.20 5.07 20.06
CA TRP A 90 -13.84 5.21 18.63
C TRP A 90 -15.06 5.07 17.70
N GLU A 91 -16.26 4.91 18.26
CA GLU A 91 -17.52 4.84 17.51
C GLU A 91 -17.49 3.82 16.36
N SER A 92 -16.80 2.70 16.58
CA SER A 92 -16.63 1.64 15.59
C SER A 92 -16.97 0.28 16.17
N ALA A 93 -17.58 -0.60 15.37
CA ALA A 93 -17.72 -2.00 15.73
C ALA A 93 -16.32 -2.70 15.71
N PRO A 94 -16.17 -3.86 16.37
CA PRO A 94 -14.89 -4.56 16.42
C PRO A 94 -14.31 -4.93 15.05
N ASP A 95 -15.17 -5.10 14.04
CA ASP A 95 -14.85 -5.52 12.67
C ASP A 95 -14.91 -4.37 11.64
N THR A 96 -15.15 -3.13 12.09
CA THR A 96 -15.20 -1.97 11.18
C THR A 96 -14.37 -0.79 11.68
N ILE A 97 -14.02 0.11 10.78
CA ILE A 97 -13.32 1.36 11.04
C ILE A 97 -14.29 2.52 10.85
N ASN A 98 -14.31 3.45 11.80
CA ASN A 98 -14.96 4.75 11.65
C ASN A 98 -13.89 5.83 11.46
N TYR A 99 -13.59 6.17 10.21
CA TYR A 99 -12.58 7.18 9.87
C TYR A 99 -12.93 8.58 10.38
N GLY A 100 -14.22 8.95 10.43
CA GLY A 100 -14.65 10.22 11.00
C GLY A 100 -14.25 10.37 12.46
N ALA A 101 -14.52 9.35 13.28
CA ALA A 101 -14.11 9.33 14.69
C ALA A 101 -12.57 9.34 14.85
N LEU A 102 -11.84 8.65 13.97
CA LEU A 102 -10.38 8.70 13.95
C LEU A 102 -9.86 10.11 13.65
N TYR A 103 -10.42 10.77 12.63
CA TYR A 103 -10.04 12.13 12.26
C TYR A 103 -10.25 13.12 13.42
N GLU A 104 -11.39 13.04 14.09
CA GLU A 104 -11.70 13.96 15.19
C GLU A 104 -10.88 13.71 16.47
N LYS A 105 -10.54 12.45 16.77
CA LYS A 105 -10.02 12.05 18.09
C LYS A 105 -8.55 11.68 18.05
N ARG A 106 -8.07 11.00 17.00
CA ARG A 106 -6.72 10.42 16.96
C ARG A 106 -5.61 11.46 17.05
N TYR A 107 -5.76 12.56 16.32
CA TYR A 107 -4.76 13.63 16.30
C TYR A 107 -4.64 14.36 17.66
N LYS A 108 -5.73 14.44 18.44
CA LYS A 108 -5.69 15.00 19.81
C LYS A 108 -4.80 14.15 20.72
N VAL A 109 -4.93 12.85 20.65
CA VAL A 109 -4.08 11.90 21.41
C VAL A 109 -2.62 11.99 20.96
N LEU A 110 -2.38 11.99 19.64
CA LEU A 110 -1.02 12.12 19.11
C LEU A 110 -0.38 13.48 19.49
N ARG A 111 -1.17 14.55 19.66
CA ARG A 111 -0.68 15.85 20.13
C ARG A 111 -0.14 15.76 21.57
N CYS A 112 -0.78 15.00 22.45
CA CYS A 112 -0.28 14.74 23.79
C CYS A 112 1.11 14.07 23.76
N ALA A 113 1.25 13.03 22.96
CA ALA A 113 2.53 12.33 22.78
C ALA A 113 3.61 13.22 22.18
N ALA A 114 3.25 14.02 21.17
CA ALA A 114 4.18 14.94 20.52
C ALA A 114 4.68 16.03 21.46
N ASN A 115 3.80 16.62 22.26
CA ASN A 115 4.17 17.65 23.23
C ASN A 115 5.17 17.11 24.26
N ARG A 116 4.99 15.87 24.76
CA ARG A 116 5.96 15.25 25.68
C ARG A 116 7.31 15.00 25.02
N LEU A 117 7.33 14.53 23.78
CA LEU A 117 8.59 14.35 23.04
C LEU A 117 9.29 15.67 22.77
N LEU A 118 8.55 16.72 22.38
CA LEU A 118 9.10 18.06 22.10
C LEU A 118 9.61 18.75 23.36
N ALA A 119 9.02 18.50 24.52
CA ALA A 119 9.54 19.00 25.80
C ALA A 119 10.94 18.44 26.13
N LYS A 120 11.26 17.22 25.63
CA LYS A 120 12.58 16.60 25.82
C LYS A 120 12.96 15.79 24.57
N PRO A 121 13.36 16.45 23.47
CA PRO A 121 13.68 15.77 22.21
C PRO A 121 14.88 14.84 22.37
N ASN A 122 14.72 13.58 21.93
CA ASN A 122 15.80 12.59 21.98
C ASN A 122 16.70 12.65 20.73
N ALA A 123 17.85 11.96 20.79
CA ALA A 123 18.80 11.93 19.68
C ALA A 123 18.24 11.25 18.43
N ALA A 124 17.38 10.23 18.60
CA ALA A 124 16.78 9.50 17.49
C ALA A 124 15.81 10.37 16.68
N TYR A 125 15.01 11.21 17.36
CA TYR A 125 14.15 12.20 16.69
C TYR A 125 14.99 13.20 15.87
N ARG A 126 16.02 13.78 16.48
CA ARG A 126 16.90 14.72 15.76
C ARG A 126 17.60 14.10 14.55
N LYS A 127 18.02 12.83 14.68
CA LYS A 127 18.59 12.06 13.58
C LYS A 127 17.56 11.86 12.48
N PHE A 128 16.34 11.44 12.82
CA PHE A 128 15.24 11.23 11.85
C PHE A 128 14.94 12.50 11.05
N VAL A 129 14.79 13.65 11.72
CA VAL A 129 14.55 14.94 11.04
C VAL A 129 15.67 15.26 10.05
N LYS A 130 16.93 15.04 10.43
CA LYS A 130 18.08 15.28 9.56
C LYS A 130 18.11 14.34 8.34
N GLU A 131 17.87 13.06 8.54
CA GLU A 131 17.91 12.05 7.47
C GLU A 131 16.76 12.19 6.48
N ASN A 132 15.64 12.75 6.91
CA ASN A 132 14.44 12.97 6.11
C ASN A 132 14.26 14.42 5.64
N ALA A 133 15.32 15.22 5.66
CA ALA A 133 15.28 16.63 5.28
C ALA A 133 14.84 16.89 3.84
N PHE A 134 14.84 15.87 2.98
CA PHE A 134 14.45 15.99 1.57
C PHE A 134 12.93 16.02 1.32
N TRP A 135 12.11 15.63 2.31
CA TRP A 135 10.65 15.62 2.19
C TRP A 135 9.93 16.13 3.45
N LEU A 136 10.43 15.81 4.65
CA LEU A 136 9.75 16.02 5.92
C LEU A 136 9.42 17.51 6.21
N PRO A 137 10.31 18.50 5.91
CA PRO A 137 9.99 19.89 6.15
C PRO A 137 8.83 20.42 5.31
N ASP A 138 8.72 20.00 4.06
CA ASP A 138 7.62 20.41 3.17
C ASP A 138 6.31 19.69 3.54
N TYR A 139 6.38 18.40 3.88
CA TYR A 139 5.22 17.67 4.39
C TYR A 139 4.67 18.28 5.68
N ALA A 140 5.53 18.56 6.65
CA ALA A 140 5.09 19.10 7.93
C ALA A 140 4.47 20.50 7.79
N LEU A 141 5.04 21.35 6.92
CA LEU A 141 4.45 22.65 6.62
C LEU A 141 3.13 22.49 5.86
N PHE A 142 3.06 21.61 4.86
CA PHE A 142 1.83 21.35 4.11
C PHE A 142 0.69 20.94 5.04
N MET A 143 0.93 20.00 5.94
CA MET A 143 -0.08 19.53 6.88
C MET A 143 -0.47 20.62 7.90
N ALA A 144 0.48 21.42 8.38
CA ALA A 144 0.18 22.56 9.25
C ALA A 144 -0.69 23.62 8.53
N LEU A 145 -0.43 23.87 7.26
CA LEU A 145 -1.27 24.74 6.42
C LEU A 145 -2.64 24.12 6.16
N LYS A 146 -2.74 22.82 5.92
CA LYS A 146 -4.03 22.09 5.82
C LYS A 146 -4.86 22.29 7.08
N ASP A 147 -4.26 22.14 8.26
CA ASP A 147 -4.93 22.35 9.55
C ASP A 147 -5.42 23.80 9.69
N ALA A 148 -4.57 24.78 9.35
CA ALA A 148 -4.91 26.20 9.42
C ALA A 148 -6.03 26.61 8.45
N HIS A 149 -6.14 25.94 7.31
CA HIS A 149 -7.18 26.17 6.30
C HIS A 149 -8.35 25.18 6.39
N SER A 150 -8.55 24.56 7.58
CA SER A 150 -9.68 23.62 7.82
C SER A 150 -9.77 22.46 6.81
N GLY A 151 -8.63 21.97 6.34
CA GLY A 151 -8.52 20.87 5.38
C GLY A 151 -8.72 21.28 3.90
N ALA A 152 -8.88 22.57 3.58
CA ALA A 152 -9.03 23.04 2.21
C ALA A 152 -7.87 22.59 1.30
N CYS A 153 -8.17 22.34 0.02
CA CYS A 153 -7.15 21.99 -0.97
C CYS A 153 -6.10 23.11 -1.09
N TRP A 154 -4.84 22.75 -1.30
CA TRP A 154 -3.76 23.74 -1.43
C TRP A 154 -3.98 24.72 -2.61
N LEU A 155 -4.76 24.35 -3.60
CA LEU A 155 -5.17 25.22 -4.71
C LEU A 155 -6.07 26.39 -4.25
N GLU A 156 -6.71 26.27 -3.09
CA GLU A 156 -7.58 27.29 -2.50
C GLU A 156 -6.82 28.20 -1.51
N TRP A 157 -5.53 27.92 -1.21
CA TRP A 157 -4.74 28.77 -0.34
C TRP A 157 -4.40 30.10 -1.02
N GLU A 158 -3.96 31.08 -0.23
CA GLU A 158 -3.47 32.37 -0.72
C GLU A 158 -2.37 32.16 -1.76
N GLU A 159 -2.39 32.99 -2.82
CA GLU A 159 -1.49 32.81 -3.96
C GLU A 159 -0.02 32.68 -3.59
N PRO A 160 0.57 33.48 -2.64
CA PRO A 160 1.97 33.32 -2.26
C PRO A 160 2.29 31.94 -1.64
N LEU A 161 1.36 31.36 -0.88
CA LEU A 161 1.52 30.01 -0.31
C LEU A 161 1.32 28.95 -1.39
N ARG A 162 0.29 29.11 -2.24
CA ARG A 162 0.02 28.21 -3.35
C ARG A 162 1.19 28.13 -4.33
N ARG A 163 1.83 29.29 -4.64
CA ARG A 163 3.01 29.38 -5.51
C ARG A 163 4.34 29.18 -4.80
N ARG A 164 4.30 28.89 -3.50
CA ARG A 164 5.49 28.59 -2.68
C ARG A 164 6.52 29.74 -2.68
N GLU A 165 6.06 30.99 -2.61
CA GLU A 165 6.96 32.14 -2.52
C GLU A 165 7.83 32.03 -1.25
N PRO A 166 9.17 32.24 -1.35
CA PRO A 166 10.09 31.99 -0.24
C PRO A 166 9.74 32.74 1.06
N GLU A 167 9.32 34.01 0.93
CA GLU A 167 8.97 34.82 2.10
C GLU A 167 7.65 34.36 2.73
N ALA A 168 6.66 33.95 1.93
CA ALA A 168 5.41 33.40 2.43
C ALA A 168 5.64 32.07 3.15
N LEU A 169 6.46 31.17 2.59
CA LEU A 169 6.82 29.91 3.26
C LEU A 169 7.60 30.13 4.55
N LYS A 170 8.50 31.13 4.58
CA LYS A 170 9.23 31.46 5.79
C LYS A 170 8.28 31.98 6.88
N ALA A 171 7.41 32.93 6.55
CA ALA A 171 6.43 33.49 7.47
C ALA A 171 5.48 32.38 8.00
N ALA A 172 5.02 31.48 7.13
CA ALA A 172 4.17 30.36 7.52
C ALA A 172 4.88 29.37 8.46
N ARG A 173 6.17 29.06 8.23
CA ARG A 173 6.95 28.21 9.14
C ARG A 173 7.14 28.84 10.51
N GLU A 174 7.28 30.17 10.59
CA GLU A 174 7.38 30.90 11.86
C GLU A 174 6.02 30.95 12.56
N GLN A 175 4.95 31.23 11.82
CA GLN A 175 3.59 31.33 12.35
C GLN A 175 3.06 30.00 12.89
N TYR A 176 3.29 28.90 12.19
CA TYR A 176 2.78 27.57 12.51
C TYR A 176 3.87 26.63 13.05
N ALA A 177 4.90 27.18 13.72
CA ALA A 177 6.06 26.42 14.17
C ALA A 177 5.71 25.20 15.03
N ASP A 178 4.73 25.33 15.92
CA ASP A 178 4.28 24.26 16.81
C ASP A 178 3.56 23.13 16.04
N ASP A 179 2.79 23.48 15.02
CA ASP A 179 2.11 22.49 14.18
C ASP A 179 3.09 21.79 13.23
N VAL A 180 4.03 22.52 12.66
CA VAL A 180 5.13 21.93 11.88
C VAL A 180 5.93 20.95 12.75
N ALA A 181 6.27 21.33 13.97
CA ALA A 181 6.97 20.43 14.90
C ALA A 181 6.12 19.19 15.25
N PHE A 182 4.82 19.35 15.45
CA PHE A 182 3.89 18.24 15.66
C PHE A 182 3.93 17.25 14.52
N TRP A 183 3.76 17.70 13.28
CA TRP A 183 3.74 16.81 12.12
C TRP A 183 5.09 16.12 11.90
N GLN A 184 6.21 16.77 12.21
CA GLN A 184 7.53 16.12 12.21
C GLN A 184 7.62 14.99 13.25
N VAL A 185 7.11 15.23 14.46
CA VAL A 185 7.09 14.22 15.52
C VAL A 185 6.20 13.04 15.15
N VAL A 186 5.01 13.29 14.62
CA VAL A 186 4.09 12.23 14.18
C VAL A 186 4.76 11.31 13.17
N GLN A 187 5.48 11.86 12.20
CA GLN A 187 6.22 11.06 11.24
C GLN A 187 7.38 10.28 11.88
N TYR A 188 8.09 10.87 12.82
CA TYR A 188 9.10 10.14 13.60
C TYR A 188 8.50 8.96 14.36
N LEU A 189 7.38 9.15 15.04
CA LEU A 189 6.69 8.09 15.79
C LEU A 189 6.23 6.96 14.87
N PHE A 190 5.68 7.31 13.71
CA PHE A 190 5.30 6.33 12.68
C PHE A 190 6.51 5.50 12.24
N TYR A 191 7.57 6.13 11.76
CA TYR A 191 8.73 5.42 11.23
C TYR A 191 9.50 4.65 12.30
N ALA A 192 9.50 5.11 13.55
CA ALA A 192 10.09 4.37 14.65
C ALA A 192 9.34 3.04 14.93
N GLN A 193 8.02 3.03 14.84
CA GLN A 193 7.21 1.83 14.99
C GLN A 193 7.26 0.95 13.74
N TRP A 194 7.17 1.55 12.55
CA TRP A 194 7.27 0.82 11.28
C TRP A 194 8.58 0.05 11.15
N ASN A 195 9.70 0.70 11.39
CA ASN A 195 11.02 0.06 11.31
C ASN A 195 11.16 -1.07 12.35
N ALA A 196 10.58 -0.91 13.53
CA ALA A 196 10.57 -1.95 14.56
C ALA A 196 9.72 -3.16 14.12
N LEU A 197 8.54 -2.94 13.54
CA LEU A 197 7.66 -3.99 13.03
C LEU A 197 8.27 -4.71 11.83
N LYS A 198 8.77 -3.96 10.83
CA LYS A 198 9.45 -4.53 9.65
C LYS A 198 10.66 -5.37 10.07
N GLY A 199 11.51 -4.83 10.94
CA GLY A 199 12.64 -5.56 11.46
C GLY A 199 12.25 -6.82 12.24
N TYR A 200 11.09 -6.80 12.94
CA TYR A 200 10.54 -7.98 13.57
C TYR A 200 10.08 -9.03 12.55
N ALA A 201 9.32 -8.62 11.53
CA ALA A 201 8.86 -9.49 10.45
C ALA A 201 10.04 -10.17 9.74
N ASN A 202 11.08 -9.40 9.37
CA ASN A 202 12.26 -9.94 8.69
C ASN A 202 13.03 -10.94 9.56
N ARG A 203 13.15 -10.72 10.88
CA ARG A 203 13.74 -11.73 11.80
C ARG A 203 12.92 -13.03 11.85
N MET A 204 11.59 -12.93 11.68
CA MET A 204 10.70 -14.09 11.60
C MET A 204 10.64 -14.70 10.18
N LYS A 205 11.53 -14.24 9.26
CA LYS A 205 11.61 -14.67 7.84
C LYS A 205 10.34 -14.32 7.04
N ILE A 206 9.67 -13.24 7.42
CA ILE A 206 8.54 -12.68 6.68
C ILE A 206 9.00 -11.40 6.01
N ASP A 207 9.03 -11.39 4.67
CA ASP A 207 9.22 -10.19 3.85
C ASP A 207 7.90 -9.43 3.68
N ILE A 208 7.96 -8.11 3.67
CA ILE A 208 6.79 -7.27 3.47
C ILE A 208 6.71 -6.83 2.01
N ILE A 209 5.59 -7.15 1.37
CA ILE A 209 5.21 -6.59 0.06
C ILE A 209 4.38 -5.36 0.32
N GLY A 210 4.92 -4.18 0.00
CA GLY A 210 4.18 -2.92 0.04
C GLY A 210 3.62 -2.56 -1.32
N ASP A 211 2.72 -1.59 -1.33
CA ASP A 211 2.00 -1.17 -2.52
C ASP A 211 2.30 0.30 -2.84
N LEU A 212 2.51 0.60 -4.11
CA LEU A 212 2.86 1.91 -4.62
C LEU A 212 1.90 2.32 -5.73
N PRO A 213 0.93 3.23 -5.46
CA PRO A 213 0.10 3.80 -6.52
C PRO A 213 0.96 4.50 -7.56
N ILE A 214 0.69 4.32 -8.86
CA ILE A 214 1.44 5.04 -9.90
C ILE A 214 1.28 6.56 -9.72
N TYR A 215 0.06 7.03 -9.56
CA TYR A 215 -0.23 8.46 -9.41
C TYR A 215 -0.17 8.93 -7.97
N VAL A 216 -0.19 10.26 -7.80
CA VAL A 216 -0.34 10.94 -6.50
C VAL A 216 -1.62 11.77 -6.52
N ALA A 217 -2.17 12.08 -5.35
CA ALA A 217 -3.34 12.94 -5.27
C ALA A 217 -3.00 14.39 -5.70
N LEU A 218 -3.94 15.09 -6.36
CA LEU A 218 -3.78 16.50 -6.68
C LEU A 218 -3.59 17.33 -5.40
N ASP A 219 -4.39 17.03 -4.37
CA ASP A 219 -4.25 17.66 -3.05
C ASP A 219 -3.20 16.92 -2.21
N SER A 220 -1.93 17.08 -2.60
CA SER A 220 -0.79 16.47 -1.94
C SER A 220 0.42 17.40 -1.90
N VAL A 221 1.29 17.16 -0.93
CA VAL A 221 2.59 17.83 -0.88
C VAL A 221 3.46 17.49 -2.09
N ASP A 222 3.28 16.35 -2.70
CA ASP A 222 4.03 15.91 -3.89
C ASP A 222 3.80 16.87 -5.06
N VAL A 223 2.54 17.23 -5.33
CA VAL A 223 2.19 18.20 -6.39
C VAL A 223 2.53 19.62 -5.97
N TRP A 224 2.17 20.02 -4.74
CA TRP A 224 2.45 21.35 -4.23
C TRP A 224 3.94 21.69 -4.19
N SER A 225 4.79 20.72 -3.80
CA SER A 225 6.24 20.95 -3.67
C SER A 225 7.02 20.80 -4.97
N CYS A 226 6.49 20.03 -5.93
CA CYS A 226 7.16 19.72 -7.19
C CYS A 226 6.23 19.89 -8.40
N PRO A 227 5.54 21.05 -8.57
CA PRO A 227 4.53 21.23 -9.63
C PRO A 227 5.10 21.04 -11.03
N GLN A 228 6.40 21.28 -11.24
CA GLN A 228 7.10 21.09 -12.51
C GLN A 228 7.22 19.61 -12.96
N GLU A 229 6.90 18.67 -12.09
CA GLU A 229 6.91 17.23 -12.42
C GLU A 229 5.55 16.77 -12.99
N PHE A 230 4.55 17.67 -13.04
CA PHE A 230 3.17 17.36 -13.42
C PHE A 230 2.69 18.24 -14.56
N GLN A 231 1.69 17.76 -15.34
CA GLN A 231 1.05 18.48 -16.42
C GLN A 231 0.04 19.49 -15.87
N LEU A 232 0.54 20.63 -15.39
CA LEU A 232 -0.25 21.72 -14.85
C LEU A 232 -0.20 22.95 -15.77
N ASP A 233 -1.26 23.77 -15.73
CA ASP A 233 -1.31 25.05 -16.41
C ASP A 233 -0.63 26.17 -15.57
N GLU A 234 -0.67 27.39 -16.04
CA GLU A 234 -0.12 28.58 -15.38
C GLU A 234 -0.79 28.91 -14.02
N ASN A 235 -2.00 28.40 -13.80
CA ASN A 235 -2.75 28.53 -12.55
C ASN A 235 -2.54 27.34 -11.61
N LEU A 236 -1.65 26.42 -11.96
CA LEU A 236 -1.35 25.16 -11.24
C LEU A 236 -2.51 24.16 -11.26
N LEU A 237 -3.45 24.29 -12.20
CA LEU A 237 -4.53 23.34 -12.42
C LEU A 237 -4.06 22.23 -13.39
N PRO A 238 -4.48 20.98 -13.21
CA PRO A 238 -4.19 19.94 -14.18
C PRO A 238 -4.76 20.28 -15.55
N THR A 239 -4.02 20.02 -16.62
CA THR A 239 -4.54 20.10 -17.99
C THR A 239 -5.36 18.88 -18.35
N GLU A 240 -4.89 17.71 -17.92
CA GLU A 240 -5.54 16.41 -18.03
C GLU A 240 -5.29 15.63 -16.72
N VAL A 241 -6.16 14.66 -16.44
CA VAL A 241 -6.09 13.81 -15.26
C VAL A 241 -6.14 12.34 -15.64
N ALA A 242 -5.68 11.49 -14.72
CA ALA A 242 -5.63 10.04 -14.90
C ALA A 242 -7.00 9.37 -14.77
N GLY A 243 -7.14 8.25 -15.45
CA GLY A 243 -8.28 7.35 -15.34
C GLY A 243 -8.14 6.13 -16.23
N CYS A 244 -9.25 5.43 -16.46
CA CYS A 244 -9.36 4.33 -17.39
C CYS A 244 -10.51 4.55 -18.37
N PRO A 245 -10.39 4.06 -19.62
CA PRO A 245 -11.46 4.18 -20.60
C PRO A 245 -12.71 3.40 -20.20
N PRO A 246 -13.86 3.70 -20.81
CA PRO A 246 -15.04 2.82 -20.76
C PRO A 246 -14.69 1.38 -21.14
N ASP A 247 -15.19 0.42 -20.37
CA ASP A 247 -14.98 -1.01 -20.58
C ASP A 247 -16.23 -1.83 -20.20
N GLY A 248 -16.10 -3.15 -20.16
CA GLY A 248 -17.19 -4.06 -19.75
C GLY A 248 -17.60 -3.96 -18.29
N PHE A 249 -16.80 -3.31 -17.43
CA PHE A 249 -17.06 -3.12 -16.00
C PHE A 249 -17.60 -1.71 -15.70
N SER A 250 -17.21 -0.70 -16.50
CA SER A 250 -17.66 0.68 -16.33
C SER A 250 -18.01 1.31 -17.68
N ALA A 251 -19.29 1.52 -17.94
CA ALA A 251 -19.77 2.12 -19.19
C ALA A 251 -19.26 3.55 -19.46
N THR A 252 -18.90 4.31 -18.40
CA THR A 252 -18.36 5.66 -18.49
C THR A 252 -16.87 5.73 -18.19
N GLY A 253 -16.22 4.58 -18.02
CA GLY A 253 -14.84 4.47 -17.56
C GLY A 253 -14.65 4.88 -16.10
N GLN A 254 -13.39 5.05 -15.70
CA GLN A 254 -13.03 5.46 -14.35
C GLN A 254 -12.28 6.79 -14.40
N LEU A 255 -12.81 7.81 -13.76
CA LEU A 255 -12.16 9.11 -13.57
C LEU A 255 -11.48 9.12 -12.19
N TRP A 256 -10.15 8.99 -12.14
CA TRP A 256 -9.40 8.97 -10.87
C TRP A 256 -9.06 10.37 -10.38
N GLY A 257 -8.92 11.34 -11.30
CA GLY A 257 -8.68 12.74 -10.95
C GLY A 257 -7.25 13.09 -10.55
N ASN A 258 -6.33 12.14 -10.56
CA ASN A 258 -4.91 12.37 -10.26
C ASN A 258 -4.26 13.17 -11.40
N PRO A 259 -3.38 14.16 -11.09
CA PRO A 259 -2.63 14.87 -12.13
C PRO A 259 -1.65 13.92 -12.84
N LEU A 260 -1.48 14.13 -14.13
CA LEU A 260 -0.55 13.37 -14.95
C LEU A 260 0.88 13.89 -14.80
N PHE A 261 1.86 12.98 -14.87
CA PHE A 261 3.28 13.36 -14.86
C PHE A 261 3.70 14.02 -16.17
N ASP A 262 4.56 15.04 -16.09
CA ASP A 262 5.29 15.57 -17.25
C ASP A 262 6.53 14.70 -17.49
N TRP A 263 6.35 13.64 -18.26
CA TRP A 263 7.41 12.68 -18.54
C TRP A 263 8.61 13.28 -19.27
N ASP A 264 8.37 14.33 -20.09
CA ASP A 264 9.43 15.04 -20.81
C ASP A 264 10.27 15.89 -19.87
N ALA A 265 9.65 16.57 -18.91
CA ALA A 265 10.37 17.29 -17.86
C ALA A 265 11.16 16.32 -16.95
N MET A 266 10.53 15.23 -16.55
CA MET A 266 11.19 14.19 -15.74
C MET A 266 12.37 13.53 -16.43
N ALA A 267 12.29 13.29 -17.75
CA ALA A 267 13.39 12.72 -18.53
C ALA A 267 14.62 13.62 -18.52
N LYS A 268 14.44 14.95 -18.60
CA LYS A 268 15.55 15.93 -18.54
C LYS A 268 16.32 15.87 -17.23
N THR A 269 15.68 15.47 -16.14
CA THR A 269 16.31 15.28 -14.82
C THR A 269 16.79 13.85 -14.58
N GLY A 270 16.69 12.95 -15.58
CA GLY A 270 16.96 11.53 -15.45
C GLY A 270 15.99 10.84 -14.49
N TYR A 271 14.74 11.27 -14.48
CA TYR A 271 13.65 10.76 -13.62
C TYR A 271 13.98 10.84 -12.13
N ALA A 272 14.64 11.91 -11.70
CA ALA A 272 15.15 12.05 -10.34
C ALA A 272 14.06 11.92 -9.27
N TRP A 273 12.85 12.42 -9.53
CA TRP A 273 11.71 12.32 -8.61
C TRP A 273 11.28 10.85 -8.43
N TRP A 274 11.10 10.10 -9.53
CA TRP A 274 10.74 8.68 -9.50
C TRP A 274 11.83 7.80 -8.88
N VAL A 275 13.09 8.06 -9.18
CA VAL A 275 14.21 7.35 -8.55
C VAL A 275 14.22 7.54 -7.04
N ARG A 276 13.90 8.76 -6.55
CA ARG A 276 13.76 9.07 -5.13
C ARG A 276 12.59 8.33 -4.50
N ARG A 277 11.42 8.30 -5.19
CA ARG A 277 10.22 7.60 -4.76
C ARG A 277 10.46 6.10 -4.62
N ILE A 278 11.01 5.45 -5.63
CA ILE A 278 11.31 4.00 -5.58
C ILE A 278 12.37 3.69 -4.52
N ARG A 279 13.41 4.53 -4.39
CA ARG A 279 14.41 4.36 -3.32
C ARG A 279 13.76 4.36 -1.94
N HIS A 280 12.85 5.29 -1.70
CA HIS A 280 12.14 5.37 -0.44
C HIS A 280 11.28 4.13 -0.22
N MET A 281 10.50 3.71 -1.21
CA MET A 281 9.68 2.49 -1.13
C MET A 281 10.54 1.25 -0.83
N CYS A 282 11.67 1.09 -1.49
CA CYS A 282 12.61 -0.02 -1.21
C CYS A 282 13.27 0.06 0.18
N SER A 283 13.28 1.22 0.82
CA SER A 283 13.76 1.35 2.20
C SER A 283 12.74 0.91 3.24
N ILE A 284 11.46 1.06 2.92
CA ILE A 284 10.35 0.75 3.83
C ILE A 284 9.70 -0.61 3.55
N TYR A 285 9.85 -1.17 2.36
CA TYR A 285 9.34 -2.49 1.96
C TYR A 285 10.48 -3.41 1.52
N ASP A 286 10.25 -4.73 1.54
CA ASP A 286 11.17 -5.72 1.01
C ASP A 286 10.90 -6.00 -0.47
N VAL A 287 9.64 -5.88 -0.88
CA VAL A 287 9.17 -5.95 -2.27
C VAL A 287 8.17 -4.83 -2.49
N VAL A 288 8.21 -4.20 -3.66
CA VAL A 288 7.28 -3.11 -4.02
C VAL A 288 6.36 -3.60 -5.12
N ARG A 289 5.05 -3.69 -4.86
CA ARG A 289 4.05 -3.82 -5.93
C ARG A 289 3.79 -2.42 -6.49
N ILE A 290 3.96 -2.25 -7.78
CA ILE A 290 3.58 -1.01 -8.47
C ILE A 290 2.19 -1.22 -9.05
N ASP A 291 1.25 -0.43 -8.55
CA ASP A 291 -0.13 -0.40 -9.00
C ASP A 291 -0.24 0.28 -10.37
N HIS A 292 -1.12 -0.24 -11.23
CA HIS A 292 -1.37 0.24 -12.59
C HIS A 292 -0.10 0.38 -13.44
N PHE A 293 0.75 -0.67 -13.46
CA PHE A 293 2.04 -0.66 -14.16
C PHE A 293 1.93 -0.34 -15.67
N ARG A 294 0.80 -0.68 -16.30
CA ARG A 294 0.56 -0.35 -17.70
C ARG A 294 0.68 1.15 -18.01
N GLY A 295 0.41 2.03 -17.03
CA GLY A 295 0.52 3.47 -17.18
C GLY A 295 1.91 3.98 -17.56
N PHE A 296 2.95 3.15 -17.39
CA PHE A 296 4.30 3.47 -17.85
C PHE A 296 4.53 3.16 -19.33
N ALA A 297 3.78 2.25 -19.94
CA ALA A 297 3.76 2.05 -21.37
C ALA A 297 2.82 3.04 -22.05
N GLY A 298 1.56 3.09 -21.57
CA GLY A 298 0.57 4.04 -22.04
C GLY A 298 -0.46 4.33 -20.96
N TYR A 299 -0.79 5.61 -20.78
CA TYR A 299 -1.74 6.08 -19.79
C TYR A 299 -2.94 6.76 -20.43
N TYR A 300 -4.09 6.69 -19.76
CA TYR A 300 -5.32 7.28 -20.24
C TYR A 300 -5.50 8.66 -19.63
N ALA A 301 -5.52 9.68 -20.48
CA ALA A 301 -5.59 11.09 -20.11
C ALA A 301 -6.98 11.65 -20.39
N ILE A 302 -7.62 12.19 -19.37
CA ILE A 302 -8.98 12.74 -19.43
C ILE A 302 -8.89 14.25 -19.24
N PRO A 303 -9.58 15.08 -20.06
CA PRO A 303 -9.58 16.53 -19.87
C PRO A 303 -10.00 16.92 -18.44
N TYR A 304 -9.23 17.81 -17.81
CA TYR A 304 -9.57 18.28 -16.46
C TYR A 304 -10.91 19.01 -16.47
N GLY A 305 -11.79 18.64 -15.52
CA GLY A 305 -13.14 19.17 -15.42
C GLY A 305 -14.23 18.28 -16.02
N ASP A 306 -13.87 17.25 -16.80
CA ASP A 306 -14.81 16.24 -17.25
C ASP A 306 -15.36 15.45 -16.04
N LYS A 307 -16.59 14.97 -16.18
CA LYS A 307 -17.27 14.21 -15.10
C LYS A 307 -17.16 12.70 -15.29
N THR A 308 -16.76 12.26 -16.45
CA THR A 308 -16.61 10.85 -16.84
C THR A 308 -15.32 10.67 -17.64
N ALA A 309 -14.93 9.42 -17.86
CA ALA A 309 -13.73 9.12 -18.63
C ALA A 309 -13.98 8.97 -20.16
N GLU A 310 -15.19 9.25 -20.64
CA GLU A 310 -15.61 8.98 -22.03
C GLU A 310 -14.81 9.79 -23.08
N HIS A 311 -14.34 10.99 -22.74
CA HIS A 311 -13.59 11.86 -23.66
C HIS A 311 -12.08 11.76 -23.50
N GLY A 312 -11.60 10.79 -22.73
CA GLY A 312 -10.17 10.57 -22.54
C GLY A 312 -9.49 9.99 -23.80
N ARG A 313 -8.17 9.99 -23.75
CA ARG A 313 -7.33 9.46 -24.83
C ARG A 313 -6.07 8.81 -24.30
N TRP A 314 -5.56 7.82 -25.01
CA TRP A 314 -4.29 7.20 -24.71
C TRP A 314 -3.13 8.13 -25.05
N ARG A 315 -2.17 8.18 -24.16
CA ARG A 315 -0.88 8.87 -24.25
C ARG A 315 0.24 7.87 -24.04
N GLU A 316 1.37 8.08 -24.69
CA GLU A 316 2.57 7.28 -24.50
C GLU A 316 3.23 7.58 -23.14
N GLY A 317 3.61 6.55 -22.41
CA GLY A 317 4.32 6.65 -21.13
C GLY A 317 5.84 6.73 -21.34
N PRO A 318 6.64 6.80 -20.22
CA PRO A 318 8.09 6.88 -20.27
C PRO A 318 8.77 5.59 -20.73
N GLY A 319 8.02 4.49 -20.80
CA GLY A 319 8.51 3.18 -21.18
C GLY A 319 9.70 2.70 -20.33
N TYR A 320 10.58 1.93 -20.94
CA TYR A 320 11.76 1.37 -20.27
C TYR A 320 12.78 2.41 -19.83
N ALA A 321 12.78 3.61 -20.40
CA ALA A 321 13.73 4.67 -20.04
C ALA A 321 13.70 5.02 -18.54
N LEU A 322 12.52 5.05 -17.93
CA LEU A 322 12.36 5.23 -16.49
C LEU A 322 12.99 4.08 -15.70
N PHE A 323 12.71 2.84 -16.07
CA PHE A 323 13.21 1.65 -15.36
C PHE A 323 14.71 1.46 -15.55
N ALA A 324 15.25 1.83 -16.71
CA ALA A 324 16.69 1.90 -16.93
C ALA A 324 17.38 2.91 -15.99
N ALA A 325 16.76 4.09 -15.79
CA ALA A 325 17.27 5.08 -14.85
C ALA A 325 17.20 4.57 -13.38
N ILE A 326 16.10 3.92 -12.99
CA ILE A 326 15.93 3.28 -11.67
C ILE A 326 17.01 2.21 -11.49
N LYS A 327 17.17 1.29 -12.44
CA LYS A 327 18.18 0.21 -12.40
C LYS A 327 19.61 0.77 -12.28
N LYS A 328 19.92 1.81 -13.04
CA LYS A 328 21.24 2.48 -12.99
C LYS A 328 21.54 3.07 -11.61
N LYS A 329 20.53 3.56 -10.89
CA LYS A 329 20.70 4.28 -9.61
C LYS A 329 20.50 3.40 -8.37
N LEU A 330 19.68 2.35 -8.47
CA LEU A 330 19.26 1.53 -7.34
C LEU A 330 19.64 0.05 -7.49
N GLY A 331 20.20 -0.36 -8.62
CA GLY A 331 20.44 -1.78 -8.92
C GLY A 331 19.15 -2.47 -9.36
N SER A 332 18.89 -3.66 -8.84
CA SER A 332 17.72 -4.47 -9.19
C SER A 332 16.74 -4.54 -8.01
N PRO A 333 15.91 -3.52 -7.79
CA PRO A 333 14.91 -3.55 -6.74
C PRO A 333 13.90 -4.68 -7.01
N ARG A 334 13.40 -5.30 -5.95
CA ARG A 334 12.36 -6.33 -6.04
C ARG A 334 11.01 -5.64 -6.27
N ILE A 335 10.52 -5.73 -7.51
CA ILE A 335 9.27 -5.08 -7.95
C ILE A 335 8.31 -6.16 -8.47
N ILE A 336 7.04 -6.04 -8.14
CA ILE A 336 5.90 -6.73 -8.75
C ILE A 336 5.16 -5.68 -9.57
N ALA A 337 4.87 -6.00 -10.82
CA ALA A 337 4.09 -5.11 -11.69
C ALA A 337 2.63 -5.54 -11.70
N GLU A 338 1.72 -4.64 -11.35
CA GLU A 338 0.29 -4.89 -11.55
C GLU A 338 -0.04 -4.65 -13.03
N ASP A 339 -0.27 -5.77 -13.73
CA ASP A 339 -0.55 -5.86 -15.17
C ASP A 339 -1.95 -6.41 -15.43
N LEU A 340 -2.92 -6.07 -14.59
CA LEU A 340 -4.30 -6.53 -14.74
C LEU A 340 -5.06 -5.69 -15.78
N GLY A 341 -6.15 -6.27 -16.31
CA GLY A 341 -6.99 -5.63 -17.31
C GLY A 341 -6.51 -5.86 -18.75
N PHE A 342 -6.86 -4.95 -19.65
CA PHE A 342 -6.54 -5.10 -21.08
C PHE A 342 -5.06 -4.83 -21.36
N LEU A 343 -4.31 -5.87 -21.66
CA LEU A 343 -2.88 -5.79 -21.97
C LEU A 343 -2.65 -5.63 -23.47
N THR A 344 -1.92 -4.59 -23.85
CA THR A 344 -1.43 -4.34 -25.20
C THR A 344 0.00 -4.89 -25.39
N GLU A 345 0.47 -5.01 -26.63
CA GLU A 345 1.79 -5.58 -26.93
C GLU A 345 2.92 -4.75 -26.30
N ASP A 346 2.77 -3.43 -26.23
CA ASP A 346 3.74 -2.51 -25.61
C ASP A 346 3.86 -2.72 -24.08
N VAL A 347 2.75 -2.98 -23.38
CA VAL A 347 2.75 -3.32 -21.95
C VAL A 347 3.49 -4.64 -21.71
N ASN A 348 3.18 -5.66 -22.51
CA ASN A 348 3.86 -6.96 -22.42
C ASN A 348 5.36 -6.86 -22.75
N ALA A 349 5.74 -6.04 -23.73
CA ALA A 349 7.13 -5.77 -24.08
C ALA A 349 7.86 -5.08 -22.92
N LEU A 350 7.25 -4.05 -22.33
CA LEU A 350 7.82 -3.33 -21.19
C LEU A 350 8.02 -4.26 -19.98
N LEU A 351 6.99 -5.06 -19.64
CA LEU A 351 7.07 -6.02 -18.54
C LEU A 351 8.22 -7.01 -18.72
N LYS A 352 8.32 -7.56 -19.95
CA LYS A 352 9.39 -8.50 -20.32
C LYS A 352 10.77 -7.84 -20.25
N GLU A 353 10.93 -6.61 -20.72
CA GLU A 353 12.20 -5.88 -20.71
C GLU A 353 12.64 -5.53 -19.28
N CYS A 354 11.70 -5.17 -18.40
CA CYS A 354 11.95 -4.97 -16.98
C CYS A 354 12.27 -6.27 -16.25
N GLY A 355 11.74 -7.41 -16.69
CA GLY A 355 11.89 -8.72 -16.05
C GLY A 355 11.09 -8.84 -14.73
N TYR A 356 10.12 -7.97 -14.51
CA TYR A 356 9.29 -8.00 -13.30
C TYR A 356 8.20 -9.08 -13.40
N PRO A 357 7.85 -9.77 -12.29
CA PRO A 357 6.67 -10.61 -12.26
C PRO A 357 5.40 -9.77 -12.41
N GLY A 358 4.53 -10.20 -13.30
CA GLY A 358 3.15 -9.71 -13.39
C GLY A 358 2.22 -10.45 -12.44
N MET A 359 0.93 -10.12 -12.46
CA MET A 359 -0.09 -10.66 -11.57
C MET A 359 -1.07 -11.57 -12.32
N LYS A 360 -1.55 -12.60 -11.64
CA LYS A 360 -2.61 -13.51 -12.12
C LYS A 360 -3.67 -13.66 -11.05
N VAL A 361 -4.90 -13.23 -11.33
CA VAL A 361 -6.04 -13.28 -10.40
C VAL A 361 -6.94 -14.45 -10.80
N LEU A 362 -7.13 -15.41 -9.90
CA LEU A 362 -7.86 -16.64 -10.18
C LEU A 362 -9.35 -16.39 -10.44
N GLU A 363 -9.98 -15.42 -9.79
CA GLU A 363 -11.38 -15.07 -10.05
C GLU A 363 -11.63 -14.69 -11.51
N PHE A 364 -10.68 -14.04 -12.17
CA PHE A 364 -10.78 -13.68 -13.59
C PHE A 364 -10.69 -14.89 -14.54
N ALA A 365 -10.16 -16.02 -14.07
CA ALA A 365 -10.02 -17.23 -14.88
C ALA A 365 -11.35 -17.82 -15.37
N PHE A 366 -12.43 -17.48 -14.72
CA PHE A 366 -13.74 -18.06 -14.95
C PHE A 366 -14.75 -17.08 -15.56
N ASP A 367 -14.39 -15.79 -15.69
CA ASP A 367 -15.26 -14.79 -16.31
C ASP A 367 -15.57 -15.19 -17.77
N SER A 368 -16.84 -15.45 -18.04
CA SER A 368 -17.30 -15.90 -19.34
C SER A 368 -17.28 -14.81 -20.42
N ARG A 369 -17.09 -13.55 -20.02
CA ARG A 369 -17.02 -12.36 -20.89
C ARG A 369 -15.58 -12.05 -21.31
N ASP A 370 -14.59 -12.47 -20.51
CA ASP A 370 -13.17 -12.24 -20.76
C ASP A 370 -12.51 -13.51 -21.31
N GLY A 371 -11.85 -13.39 -22.47
CA GLY A 371 -11.04 -14.45 -23.07
C GLY A 371 -9.63 -14.57 -22.48
N GLY A 372 -9.30 -13.84 -21.41
CA GLY A 372 -7.97 -13.82 -20.80
C GLY A 372 -7.54 -15.17 -20.23
N ASP A 373 -6.23 -15.44 -20.25
CA ASP A 373 -5.68 -16.69 -19.75
C ASP A 373 -5.19 -16.55 -18.30
N TYR A 374 -6.15 -16.60 -17.38
CA TYR A 374 -5.92 -16.55 -15.93
C TYR A 374 -6.02 -17.93 -15.26
N ARG A 375 -6.04 -19.03 -16.04
CA ARG A 375 -6.14 -20.38 -15.49
C ARG A 375 -4.78 -20.85 -14.95
N PRO A 376 -4.73 -21.47 -13.77
CA PRO A 376 -3.48 -21.86 -13.11
C PRO A 376 -2.51 -22.70 -13.95
N HIS A 377 -3.00 -23.50 -14.88
CA HIS A 377 -2.13 -24.34 -15.74
C HIS A 377 -1.34 -23.56 -16.80
N SER A 378 -1.75 -22.31 -17.09
CA SER A 378 -1.08 -21.43 -18.09
C SER A 378 -0.19 -20.35 -17.46
N TYR A 379 -0.11 -20.31 -16.13
CA TYR A 379 0.70 -19.28 -15.48
C TYR A 379 2.19 -19.43 -15.82
N PRO A 380 2.88 -18.34 -16.19
CA PRO A 380 4.33 -18.32 -16.21
C PRO A 380 4.87 -18.50 -14.78
N THR A 381 6.09 -19.01 -14.65
CA THR A 381 6.73 -19.12 -13.31
C THR A 381 7.00 -17.72 -12.70
N ASN A 382 7.50 -16.79 -13.52
CA ASN A 382 7.72 -15.40 -13.09
C ASN A 382 6.41 -14.62 -13.02
N CYS A 383 5.54 -14.97 -12.09
CA CYS A 383 4.34 -14.20 -11.77
C CYS A 383 3.93 -14.36 -10.31
N VAL A 384 3.02 -13.52 -9.86
CA VAL A 384 2.35 -13.61 -8.57
C VAL A 384 0.90 -14.00 -8.80
N ALA A 385 0.49 -15.14 -8.26
CA ALA A 385 -0.87 -15.63 -8.37
C ALA A 385 -1.69 -15.25 -7.14
N TYR A 386 -2.91 -14.78 -7.35
CA TYR A 386 -3.86 -14.35 -6.32
C TYR A 386 -5.17 -15.12 -6.40
N THR A 387 -5.87 -15.34 -5.29
CA THR A 387 -7.30 -15.68 -5.32
C THR A 387 -8.09 -14.48 -5.85
N GLY A 388 -7.94 -13.35 -5.22
CA GLY A 388 -8.40 -12.01 -5.53
C GLY A 388 -7.47 -11.00 -4.90
N THR A 389 -7.57 -9.72 -5.29
CA THR A 389 -6.87 -8.58 -4.67
C THR A 389 -7.81 -7.85 -3.71
N HIS A 390 -7.36 -6.74 -3.13
CA HIS A 390 -8.21 -5.87 -2.29
C HIS A 390 -9.39 -5.24 -3.04
N ASP A 391 -9.38 -5.23 -4.38
CA ASP A 391 -10.47 -4.73 -5.23
C ASP A 391 -11.51 -5.78 -5.59
N ASN A 392 -11.16 -7.06 -5.39
CA ASN A 392 -12.04 -8.17 -5.67
C ASN A 392 -12.96 -8.50 -4.47
N GLU A 393 -14.00 -9.27 -4.73
CA GLU A 393 -14.73 -9.95 -3.67
C GLU A 393 -13.79 -10.91 -2.91
N PRO A 394 -13.99 -11.15 -1.61
CA PRO A 394 -13.50 -12.40 -1.04
C PRO A 394 -14.17 -13.59 -1.74
N VAL A 395 -13.48 -14.73 -1.84
CA VAL A 395 -13.96 -15.90 -2.61
C VAL A 395 -15.40 -16.31 -2.25
N GLN A 396 -15.78 -16.26 -0.97
CA GLN A 396 -17.16 -16.57 -0.57
C GLN A 396 -18.17 -15.56 -1.12
N GLY A 397 -17.81 -14.28 -1.15
CA GLY A 397 -18.61 -13.20 -1.75
C GLY A 397 -18.71 -13.40 -3.27
N TRP A 398 -17.60 -13.74 -3.93
CA TRP A 398 -17.58 -14.03 -5.36
C TRP A 398 -18.55 -15.19 -5.72
N PHE A 399 -18.53 -16.31 -5.00
CA PHE A 399 -19.48 -17.40 -5.20
C PHE A 399 -20.94 -17.01 -4.95
N ALA A 400 -21.20 -15.98 -4.17
CA ALA A 400 -22.55 -15.48 -3.90
C ALA A 400 -23.05 -14.49 -4.96
N THR A 401 -22.15 -13.78 -5.66
CA THR A 401 -22.50 -12.65 -6.54
C THR A 401 -22.18 -12.87 -8.01
N ALA A 402 -21.21 -13.74 -8.35
CA ALA A 402 -20.81 -14.02 -9.73
C ALA A 402 -21.87 -14.83 -10.48
N ASP A 403 -21.83 -14.75 -11.81
CA ASP A 403 -22.71 -15.52 -12.67
C ASP A 403 -22.58 -17.03 -12.41
N LYS A 404 -23.72 -17.72 -12.47
CA LYS A 404 -23.74 -19.16 -12.25
C LYS A 404 -22.84 -19.93 -13.22
N THR A 405 -22.73 -19.46 -14.46
CA THR A 405 -21.85 -20.08 -15.47
C THR A 405 -20.39 -20.02 -15.01
N ASP A 406 -19.96 -18.92 -14.43
CA ASP A 406 -18.59 -18.69 -13.99
C ASP A 406 -18.28 -19.52 -12.74
N THR A 407 -19.20 -19.55 -11.78
CA THR A 407 -19.05 -20.37 -10.57
C THR A 407 -19.09 -21.87 -10.89
N ASP A 408 -19.94 -22.33 -11.81
CA ASP A 408 -19.99 -23.73 -12.24
C ASP A 408 -18.66 -24.13 -12.91
N ARG A 409 -18.08 -23.27 -13.76
CA ARG A 409 -16.75 -23.48 -14.37
C ARG A 409 -15.66 -23.60 -13.32
N ALA A 410 -15.67 -22.73 -12.31
CA ALA A 410 -14.70 -22.80 -11.22
C ALA A 410 -14.81 -24.12 -10.45
N VAL A 411 -16.04 -24.54 -10.13
CA VAL A 411 -16.32 -25.81 -9.44
C VAL A 411 -15.80 -27.00 -10.25
N GLU A 412 -16.09 -27.04 -11.55
CA GLU A 412 -15.64 -28.12 -12.43
C GLU A 412 -14.11 -28.11 -12.57
N TYR A 413 -13.51 -26.99 -12.94
CA TYR A 413 -12.08 -26.89 -13.24
C TYR A 413 -11.19 -27.18 -12.02
N LEU A 414 -11.56 -26.71 -10.85
CA LEU A 414 -10.81 -26.90 -9.61
C LEU A 414 -11.26 -28.10 -8.79
N ASN A 415 -12.30 -28.85 -9.28
CA ASN A 415 -12.94 -29.92 -8.52
C ASN A 415 -13.32 -29.49 -7.09
N LEU A 416 -14.02 -28.36 -6.99
CA LEU A 416 -14.40 -27.78 -5.71
C LEU A 416 -15.51 -28.58 -5.04
N THR A 417 -15.45 -28.71 -3.73
CA THR A 417 -16.48 -29.41 -2.94
C THR A 417 -16.95 -28.56 -1.76
N LYS A 418 -18.24 -28.69 -1.40
CA LYS A 418 -18.78 -28.07 -0.19
C LYS A 418 -18.12 -28.57 1.09
N LYS A 419 -17.64 -29.84 1.09
CA LYS A 419 -16.97 -30.45 2.24
C LYS A 419 -15.61 -29.77 2.53
N GLU A 420 -14.85 -29.47 1.50
CA GLU A 420 -13.57 -28.73 1.62
C GLU A 420 -13.84 -27.26 1.97
N GLY A 421 -14.89 -26.67 1.43
CA GLY A 421 -15.16 -25.24 1.37
C GLY A 421 -14.59 -24.63 0.08
N TYR A 422 -15.41 -23.86 -0.65
CA TYR A 422 -15.01 -23.31 -1.95
C TYR A 422 -13.80 -22.39 -1.86
N HIS A 423 -13.70 -21.57 -0.80
CA HIS A 423 -12.54 -20.71 -0.57
C HIS A 423 -11.24 -21.53 -0.41
N TRP A 424 -11.27 -22.65 0.31
CA TRP A 424 -10.10 -23.52 0.44
C TRP A 424 -9.70 -24.14 -0.90
N GLY A 425 -10.68 -24.56 -1.71
CA GLY A 425 -10.42 -25.10 -3.03
C GLY A 425 -9.85 -24.07 -4.01
N MET A 426 -10.31 -22.81 -3.97
CA MET A 426 -9.75 -21.71 -4.76
C MET A 426 -8.30 -21.40 -4.31
N MET A 427 -8.05 -21.26 -3.02
CA MET A 427 -6.69 -21.09 -2.49
C MET A 427 -5.77 -22.25 -2.89
N ARG A 428 -6.26 -23.49 -2.82
CA ARG A 428 -5.54 -24.68 -3.28
C ARG A 428 -5.18 -24.56 -4.77
N GLY A 429 -6.08 -24.07 -5.60
CA GLY A 429 -5.82 -23.82 -7.04
C GLY A 429 -4.65 -22.85 -7.25
N VAL A 430 -4.60 -21.78 -6.49
CA VAL A 430 -3.51 -20.80 -6.52
C VAL A 430 -2.19 -21.42 -6.03
N TRP A 431 -2.19 -22.14 -4.89
CA TRP A 431 -0.97 -22.78 -4.36
C TRP A 431 -0.44 -23.91 -5.24
N ALA A 432 -1.31 -24.63 -5.93
CA ALA A 432 -0.92 -25.69 -6.88
C ALA A 432 -0.34 -25.14 -8.19
N SER A 433 -0.55 -23.87 -8.52
CA SER A 433 -0.09 -23.25 -9.78
C SER A 433 1.44 -23.25 -9.90
N THR A 434 1.94 -22.95 -11.11
CA THR A 434 3.37 -22.81 -11.40
C THR A 434 3.99 -21.49 -10.94
N ALA A 435 3.19 -20.53 -10.49
CA ALA A 435 3.65 -19.23 -10.06
C ALA A 435 4.71 -19.31 -8.95
N ASP A 436 5.76 -18.51 -9.05
CA ASP A 436 6.80 -18.42 -8.02
C ASP A 436 6.25 -17.91 -6.68
N LEU A 437 5.30 -16.98 -6.72
CA LEU A 437 4.63 -16.46 -5.53
C LEU A 437 3.12 -16.65 -5.65
N ALA A 438 2.50 -17.07 -4.54
CA ALA A 438 1.05 -17.19 -4.41
C ALA A 438 0.61 -16.38 -3.18
N VAL A 439 -0.29 -15.42 -3.37
CA VAL A 439 -0.84 -14.57 -2.31
C VAL A 439 -2.34 -14.77 -2.23
N VAL A 440 -2.86 -14.97 -1.01
CA VAL A 440 -4.30 -15.10 -0.77
C VAL A 440 -4.78 -14.00 0.15
N GLN A 441 -6.04 -13.59 0.02
CA GLN A 441 -6.64 -12.61 0.92
C GLN A 441 -6.80 -13.21 2.34
N ALA A 442 -6.58 -12.41 3.37
CA ALA A 442 -6.85 -12.83 4.76
C ALA A 442 -8.31 -13.22 4.95
N GLN A 443 -9.23 -12.56 4.26
CA GLN A 443 -10.66 -12.87 4.27
C GLN A 443 -10.94 -14.29 3.75
N ASP A 444 -10.23 -14.72 2.70
CA ASP A 444 -10.37 -16.09 2.16
C ASP A 444 -9.87 -17.12 3.16
N VAL A 445 -8.73 -16.84 3.82
CA VAL A 445 -8.19 -17.70 4.89
C VAL A 445 -9.19 -17.85 6.03
N LEU A 446 -9.91 -16.79 6.38
CA LEU A 446 -10.93 -16.77 7.41
C LEU A 446 -12.31 -17.30 6.93
N GLY A 447 -12.50 -17.49 5.61
CA GLY A 447 -13.77 -17.93 5.03
C GLY A 447 -14.89 -16.90 5.13
N LEU A 448 -14.54 -15.61 5.04
CA LEU A 448 -15.48 -14.50 5.09
C LEU A 448 -16.06 -14.18 3.71
N GLY A 449 -17.20 -13.50 3.69
CA GLY A 449 -17.92 -13.12 2.48
C GLY A 449 -17.85 -11.63 2.16
N HIS A 450 -18.85 -11.16 1.45
CA HIS A 450 -18.98 -9.78 0.97
C HIS A 450 -18.83 -8.72 2.07
N GLU A 451 -19.29 -9.03 3.28
CA GLU A 451 -19.21 -8.15 4.45
C GLU A 451 -17.78 -7.73 4.83
N SER A 452 -16.79 -8.48 4.34
CA SER A 452 -15.37 -8.23 4.59
C SER A 452 -14.62 -7.66 3.37
N ARG A 453 -15.32 -7.33 2.30
CA ARG A 453 -14.70 -6.75 1.11
C ARG A 453 -14.02 -5.42 1.43
N MET A 454 -12.78 -5.26 0.95
CA MET A 454 -11.98 -4.06 1.23
C MET A 454 -12.40 -2.87 0.38
N ASN A 455 -12.52 -3.07 -0.92
CA ASN A 455 -12.83 -2.01 -1.86
C ASN A 455 -13.78 -2.48 -2.96
N THR A 456 -14.73 -1.61 -3.29
CA THR A 456 -15.54 -1.73 -4.52
C THR A 456 -15.15 -0.57 -5.43
N PRO A 457 -14.37 -0.85 -6.50
CA PRO A 457 -13.92 0.19 -7.42
C PRO A 457 -15.05 1.07 -7.94
N SER A 458 -14.77 2.35 -8.16
CA SER A 458 -15.73 3.36 -8.64
C SER A 458 -16.87 3.69 -7.67
N THR A 459 -16.77 3.33 -6.39
CA THR A 459 -17.74 3.71 -5.37
C THR A 459 -17.13 4.64 -4.31
N LEU A 460 -17.94 5.51 -3.71
CA LEU A 460 -17.56 6.37 -2.61
C LEU A 460 -18.24 5.90 -1.32
N GLY A 461 -17.42 5.83 -0.24
CA GLY A 461 -17.91 5.41 1.08
C GLY A 461 -18.03 3.89 1.24
N GLY A 462 -17.96 3.43 2.48
CA GLY A 462 -18.05 2.00 2.83
C GLY A 462 -16.82 1.14 2.51
N ASN A 463 -15.83 1.68 1.80
CA ASN A 463 -14.59 1.00 1.45
C ASN A 463 -13.55 1.14 2.58
N TRP A 464 -12.56 0.25 2.61
CA TRP A 464 -11.38 0.28 3.49
C TRP A 464 -11.69 0.10 4.98
N CYS A 465 -12.92 -0.30 5.32
CA CYS A 465 -13.42 -0.29 6.69
C CYS A 465 -13.31 -1.62 7.42
N TRP A 466 -13.15 -2.75 6.72
CA TRP A 466 -13.13 -4.06 7.34
C TRP A 466 -11.92 -4.29 8.25
N ARG A 467 -12.17 -4.94 9.40
CA ARG A 467 -11.13 -5.45 10.32
C ARG A 467 -11.40 -6.89 10.76
N ALA A 468 -10.32 -7.66 10.94
CA ALA A 468 -10.43 -8.96 11.55
C ALA A 468 -10.77 -8.86 13.04
N LEU A 469 -11.59 -9.79 13.53
CA LEU A 469 -11.89 -9.89 14.95
C LEU A 469 -10.68 -10.36 15.76
N PRO A 470 -10.55 -9.97 17.04
CA PRO A 470 -9.51 -10.51 17.93
C PRO A 470 -9.57 -12.03 17.99
N GLY A 471 -8.42 -12.68 17.85
CA GLY A 471 -8.30 -14.14 17.89
C GLY A 471 -8.72 -14.88 16.62
N ALA A 472 -9.05 -14.21 15.53
CA ALA A 472 -9.41 -14.83 14.24
C ALA A 472 -8.28 -15.73 13.68
N PHE A 473 -7.03 -15.32 13.83
CA PHE A 473 -5.85 -16.07 13.37
C PHE A 473 -5.40 -17.10 14.40
N THR A 474 -6.07 -18.25 14.43
CA THR A 474 -5.86 -19.29 15.43
C THR A 474 -4.63 -20.17 15.16
N PRO A 475 -4.04 -20.83 16.19
CA PRO A 475 -2.98 -21.82 15.99
C PRO A 475 -3.40 -22.98 15.09
N ALA A 476 -4.65 -23.46 15.18
CA ALA A 476 -5.17 -24.52 14.33
C ALA A 476 -5.20 -24.10 12.85
N LEU A 477 -5.58 -22.86 12.57
CA LEU A 477 -5.55 -22.29 11.22
C LEU A 477 -4.11 -22.22 10.69
N ALA A 478 -3.16 -21.78 11.53
CA ALA A 478 -1.75 -21.75 11.16
C ALA A 478 -1.21 -23.14 10.82
N GLN A 479 -1.54 -24.18 11.62
CA GLN A 479 -1.15 -25.57 11.35
C GLN A 479 -1.73 -26.08 10.02
N LYS A 480 -3.00 -25.79 9.74
CA LYS A 480 -3.63 -26.17 8.48
C LYS A 480 -2.93 -25.53 7.28
N LEU A 481 -2.61 -24.23 7.35
CA LEU A 481 -1.89 -23.53 6.30
C LEU A 481 -0.47 -24.08 6.12
N ASN A 482 0.26 -24.31 7.21
CA ASN A 482 1.61 -24.86 7.16
C ASN A 482 1.65 -26.20 6.45
N HIS A 483 0.72 -27.12 6.79
CA HIS A 483 0.59 -28.41 6.10
C HIS A 483 0.31 -28.24 4.59
N LEU A 484 -0.52 -27.28 4.20
CA LEU A 484 -0.77 -27.00 2.79
C LEU A 484 0.47 -26.41 2.11
N MET A 485 1.23 -25.54 2.78
CA MET A 485 2.50 -25.01 2.23
C MET A 485 3.53 -26.13 2.02
N GLU A 486 3.62 -27.07 2.95
CA GLU A 486 4.44 -28.28 2.78
C GLU A 486 3.98 -29.10 1.58
N LEU A 487 2.69 -29.43 1.51
CA LEU A 487 2.09 -30.24 0.44
C LEU A 487 2.32 -29.64 -0.95
N TYR A 488 2.23 -28.31 -1.09
CA TYR A 488 2.41 -27.62 -2.39
C TYR A 488 3.84 -27.11 -2.63
N GLY A 489 4.81 -27.46 -1.74
CA GLY A 489 6.21 -27.09 -1.90
C GLY A 489 6.42 -25.57 -1.86
N ARG A 490 5.72 -24.86 -0.94
CA ARG A 490 5.78 -23.41 -0.76
C ARG A 490 6.31 -22.98 0.62
N LEU A 491 6.78 -23.92 1.44
CA LEU A 491 7.46 -23.56 2.70
C LEU A 491 8.69 -22.69 2.40
N PRO A 492 8.97 -21.68 3.24
CA PRO A 492 10.23 -20.94 3.17
C PRO A 492 11.41 -21.91 3.23
N ALA A 493 12.48 -21.62 2.48
CA ALA A 493 13.70 -22.42 2.59
C ALA A 493 14.19 -22.39 4.05
N GLU A 494 14.54 -23.54 4.59
CA GLU A 494 15.32 -23.60 5.82
C GLU A 494 16.58 -22.77 5.62
N ALA A 495 16.89 -21.87 6.56
CA ALA A 495 18.17 -21.17 6.52
C ALA A 495 19.26 -22.25 6.52
N ALA A 496 20.16 -22.22 5.51
CA ALA A 496 21.37 -23.02 5.59
C ALA A 496 21.99 -22.77 6.98
N PRO A 497 22.40 -23.82 7.70
CA PRO A 497 23.05 -23.62 9.00
C PRO A 497 24.17 -22.60 8.80
N GLU A 498 24.17 -21.52 9.57
CA GLU A 498 25.29 -20.60 9.62
C GLU A 498 26.51 -21.46 9.93
N ASP A 499 27.48 -21.43 9.03
CA ASP A 499 28.75 -22.15 9.17
C ASP A 499 29.38 -21.69 10.50
N ALA A 500 29.28 -22.52 11.52
CA ALA A 500 29.83 -22.28 12.86
C ALA A 500 31.35 -22.47 12.84
N THR A 501 32.04 -21.79 11.89
CA THR A 501 33.51 -21.76 11.80
C THR A 501 33.99 -20.37 11.43
N GLN A 502 33.86 -19.41 12.34
CA GLN A 502 34.82 -18.33 12.53
C GLN A 502 34.91 -18.02 14.02
N ASP A 503 35.80 -18.74 14.67
CA ASP A 503 36.35 -18.40 15.98
C ASP A 503 37.17 -17.11 15.82
N PRO A 504 36.88 -16.03 16.53
CA PRO A 504 37.72 -14.82 16.49
C PRO A 504 38.83 -14.92 17.52
N ALA A 505 39.78 -15.80 17.31
CA ALA A 505 41.05 -15.80 18.05
C ALA A 505 42.18 -15.81 17.07
N ASP A 506 42.63 -14.60 16.68
CA ASP A 506 44.03 -14.21 16.50
C ASP A 506 44.12 -12.84 15.80
N SER A 507 44.23 -11.81 16.60
CA SER A 507 44.77 -10.54 16.16
C SER A 507 46.04 -10.27 16.97
N PRO A 508 47.21 -10.27 16.37
CA PRO A 508 48.42 -9.86 17.10
C PRO A 508 48.41 -8.34 17.30
N SER A 509 48.66 -7.98 18.55
CA SER A 509 49.02 -6.64 19.00
C SER A 509 50.26 -6.14 18.24
N VAL A 510 50.16 -4.98 17.55
CA VAL A 510 51.16 -3.86 17.52
C VAL A 510 50.40 -2.56 17.23
#